data_d3fc2eee9ec61c7a26d3a4ac7d8a82bb
#
_entry.id   d3fc2eee9ec61c7a26d3a4ac7d8a82bb
#
_cell.length_a   1.000
_cell.length_b   1.000
_cell.length_c   1.000
_cell.angle_alpha   90.00
_cell.angle_beta   90.00
_cell.angle_gamma   90.00
#
_symmetry.space_group_name_H-M   'P 1'
#
loop_
_entity.id
_entity.type
_entity.pdbx_description
1 polymer ?
#
loop_
_entity_poly.entity_id
_entity_poly.type
_entity_poly.pdbx_seq_one_letter_code
_entity_poly.pdbx_strand_id
1 'polypeptide(L)'
;MKKVWGMYFSGTGTTEKVVKRIANTLGEKLGVERENIDFTSKSAREKEYIFSKEDIVVFGVPVIAGRVPNLLLKFLDTIRGEGALAVPIVLFGNRNYDDALIELRDILLKDGFFVVRS
;
A
#
# COMPACT_ATOMS: atom_id res chain seq x y z
N MET A 1 -4.92 -11.78 -14.51
CA MET A 1 -5.89 -12.35 -13.57
C MET A 1 -6.14 -11.38 -12.43
N LYS A 2 -7.39 -11.05 -12.15
CA LYS A 2 -7.74 -10.12 -11.08
C LYS A 2 -7.37 -10.69 -9.71
N LYS A 3 -6.70 -9.88 -8.92
CA LYS A 3 -6.34 -10.24 -7.56
C LYS A 3 -6.32 -8.98 -6.70
N VAL A 4 -6.69 -9.11 -5.44
CA VAL A 4 -6.56 -8.02 -4.46
C VAL A 4 -5.34 -8.31 -3.60
N TRP A 5 -4.43 -7.36 -3.56
CA TRP A 5 -3.20 -7.45 -2.77
C TRP A 5 -3.29 -6.52 -1.58
N GLY A 6 -2.84 -6.98 -0.43
CA GLY A 6 -2.65 -6.12 0.72
C GLY A 6 -1.15 -5.96 0.96
N MET A 7 -0.62 -4.78 0.72
CA MET A 7 0.79 -4.48 1.00
C MET A 7 0.88 -3.56 2.21
N TYR A 8 1.76 -3.90 3.15
CA TYR A 8 1.84 -3.10 4.37
C TYR A 8 3.21 -3.16 5.02
N PHE A 9 3.52 -2.06 5.70
CA PHE A 9 4.61 -2.00 6.69
C PHE A 9 3.94 -1.80 8.04
N SER A 10 4.24 -2.66 9.00
CA SER A 10 3.55 -2.62 10.27
C SER A 10 4.48 -2.95 11.43
N GLY A 11 4.88 -1.92 12.19
CA GLY A 11 5.71 -2.12 13.36
C GLY A 11 4.95 -2.68 14.56
N THR A 12 3.66 -2.37 14.68
CA THR A 12 2.84 -2.76 15.84
C THR A 12 1.71 -3.72 15.48
N GLY A 13 1.53 -4.04 14.20
CA GLY A 13 0.45 -4.90 13.74
C GLY A 13 -0.84 -4.17 13.39
N THR A 14 -0.96 -2.89 13.69
CA THR A 14 -2.19 -2.14 13.42
C THR A 14 -2.40 -1.92 11.92
N THR A 15 -1.36 -1.50 11.21
CA THR A 15 -1.45 -1.30 9.76
C THR A 15 -1.80 -2.60 9.07
N GLU A 16 -1.17 -3.70 9.49
CA GLU A 16 -1.45 -5.02 8.97
C GLU A 16 -2.93 -5.38 9.09
N LYS A 17 -3.51 -5.18 10.27
CA LYS A 17 -4.92 -5.51 10.51
C LYS A 17 -5.85 -4.72 9.60
N VAL A 18 -5.61 -3.43 9.46
CA VAL A 18 -6.46 -2.56 8.64
C VAL A 18 -6.35 -2.94 7.16
N VAL A 19 -5.14 -3.11 6.67
CA VAL A 19 -4.91 -3.48 5.26
C VAL A 19 -5.54 -4.82 4.94
N LYS A 20 -5.32 -5.82 5.79
CA LYS A 20 -5.89 -7.16 5.56
C LYS A 20 -7.41 -7.12 5.56
N ARG A 21 -8.00 -6.36 6.47
CA ARG A 21 -9.46 -6.26 6.55
C ARG A 21 -10.05 -5.64 5.28
N ILE A 22 -9.45 -4.57 4.80
CA ILE A 22 -9.92 -3.91 3.59
C ILE A 22 -9.71 -4.80 2.37
N ALA A 23 -8.55 -5.43 2.26
CA ALA A 23 -8.26 -6.33 1.15
C ALA A 23 -9.21 -7.53 1.13
N ASN A 24 -9.49 -8.11 2.30
CA ASN A 24 -10.43 -9.22 2.41
C ASN A 24 -11.84 -8.81 1.98
N THR A 25 -12.29 -7.65 2.44
CA THR A 25 -13.62 -7.15 2.08
C THR A 25 -13.74 -6.92 0.58
N LEU A 26 -12.73 -6.31 -0.01
CA LEU A 26 -12.72 -6.08 -1.46
C LEU A 26 -12.71 -7.39 -2.23
N GLY A 27 -11.88 -8.34 -1.81
CA GLY A 27 -11.80 -9.64 -2.47
C GLY A 27 -13.11 -10.39 -2.42
N GLU A 28 -13.79 -10.35 -1.28
CA GLU A 28 -15.11 -10.98 -1.14
C GLU A 28 -16.15 -10.33 -2.04
N LYS A 29 -16.21 -9.00 -2.05
CA LYS A 29 -17.18 -8.28 -2.86
C LYS A 29 -16.97 -8.48 -4.35
N LEU A 30 -15.71 -8.59 -4.77
CA LEU A 30 -15.37 -8.74 -6.19
C LEU A 30 -15.29 -10.21 -6.61
N GLY A 31 -15.31 -11.13 -5.66
CA GLY A 31 -15.21 -12.56 -5.96
C GLY A 31 -13.86 -12.96 -6.50
N VAL A 32 -12.79 -12.32 -6.03
CA VAL A 32 -11.42 -12.58 -6.51
C VAL A 32 -10.51 -13.01 -5.37
N GLU A 33 -9.37 -13.59 -5.73
CA GLU A 33 -8.37 -14.03 -4.76
C GLU A 33 -7.72 -12.86 -4.06
N ARG A 34 -7.23 -13.11 -2.86
CA ARG A 34 -6.54 -12.14 -2.02
C ARG A 34 -5.19 -12.67 -1.64
N GLU A 35 -4.21 -11.80 -1.58
CA GLU A 35 -2.88 -12.14 -1.12
C GLU A 35 -2.27 -10.95 -0.40
N ASN A 36 -1.45 -11.22 0.61
CA ASN A 36 -0.85 -10.16 1.41
C ASN A 36 0.67 -10.15 1.23
N ILE A 37 1.24 -8.96 1.23
CA ILE A 37 2.68 -8.77 1.17
C ILE A 37 3.06 -7.89 2.36
N ASP A 38 3.84 -8.47 3.28
CA ASP A 38 4.38 -7.75 4.42
C ASP A 38 5.79 -7.28 4.06
N PHE A 39 5.99 -5.98 3.91
CA PHE A 39 7.31 -5.46 3.63
C PHE A 39 7.94 -4.75 4.83
N THR A 40 7.55 -5.20 6.04
CA THR A 40 8.14 -4.68 7.28
C THR A 40 9.61 -5.03 7.40
N SER A 41 10.01 -6.21 6.92
CA SER A 41 11.41 -6.62 6.99
C SER A 41 12.23 -6.04 5.84
N LYS A 42 13.52 -5.86 6.09
CA LYS A 42 14.43 -5.38 5.07
C LYS A 42 14.51 -6.33 3.87
N SER A 43 14.53 -7.64 4.13
CA SER A 43 14.61 -8.64 3.06
C SER A 43 13.39 -8.57 2.13
N ALA A 44 12.21 -8.33 2.67
CA ALA A 44 11.01 -8.17 1.86
C ALA A 44 11.10 -6.93 0.97
N ARG A 45 11.75 -5.86 1.45
CA ARG A 45 11.91 -4.62 0.69
C ARG A 45 13.02 -4.69 -0.36
N GLU A 46 13.78 -5.78 -0.40
CA GLU A 46 14.80 -5.99 -1.42
C GLU A 46 14.27 -6.73 -2.64
N LYS A 47 13.04 -7.19 -2.58
CA LYS A 47 12.38 -7.88 -3.71
C LYS A 47 11.72 -6.87 -4.63
N GLU A 48 11.55 -7.26 -5.88
CA GLU A 48 10.79 -6.48 -6.85
C GLU A 48 9.33 -6.89 -6.82
N TYR A 49 8.44 -5.90 -6.89
CA TYR A 49 7.01 -6.13 -6.95
C TYR A 49 6.45 -5.43 -8.18
N ILE A 50 5.91 -6.23 -9.10
CA ILE A 50 5.36 -5.74 -10.35
C ILE A 50 3.92 -6.23 -10.44
N PHE A 51 3.00 -5.29 -10.64
CA PHE A 51 1.57 -5.62 -10.71
C PHE A 51 1.08 -5.47 -12.14
N SER A 52 -0.20 -5.72 -12.36
CA SER A 52 -0.82 -5.56 -13.67
C SER A 52 -2.10 -4.74 -13.54
N LYS A 53 -2.61 -4.26 -14.66
CA LYS A 53 -3.81 -3.41 -14.67
C LYS A 53 -5.05 -4.11 -14.10
N GLU A 54 -5.01 -5.42 -13.93
CA GLU A 54 -6.13 -6.16 -13.35
C GLU A 54 -6.03 -6.30 -11.85
N ASP A 55 -4.90 -5.91 -11.27
CA ASP A 55 -4.69 -6.01 -9.83
C ASP A 55 -5.23 -4.79 -9.10
N ILE A 56 -5.64 -5.03 -7.85
CA ILE A 56 -5.98 -3.97 -6.90
C ILE A 56 -5.03 -4.13 -5.73
N VAL A 57 -4.35 -3.06 -5.36
CA VAL A 57 -3.36 -3.09 -4.27
C VAL A 57 -3.81 -2.15 -3.17
N VAL A 58 -4.16 -2.72 -2.02
CA VAL A 58 -4.44 -1.94 -0.81
C VAL A 58 -3.09 -1.73 -0.14
N PHE A 59 -2.64 -0.49 -0.11
CA PHE A 59 -1.27 -0.17 0.29
C PHE A 59 -1.28 0.64 1.57
N GLY A 60 -0.72 0.09 2.65
CA GLY A 60 -0.76 0.73 3.96
C GLY A 60 0.59 0.98 4.57
N VAL A 61 0.78 2.18 5.10
CA VAL A 61 1.99 2.55 5.84
C VAL A 61 1.58 3.38 7.07
N PRO A 62 2.38 3.33 8.14
CA PRO A 62 2.17 4.24 9.26
C PRO A 62 2.73 5.61 8.92
N VAL A 63 2.22 6.63 9.58
CA VAL A 63 2.75 7.99 9.48
C VAL A 63 3.67 8.23 10.65
N ILE A 64 4.90 8.65 10.38
CA ILE A 64 5.87 9.00 11.40
C ILE A 64 6.28 10.46 11.19
N ALA A 65 6.12 11.27 12.22
CA ALA A 65 6.40 12.72 12.15
C ALA A 65 5.66 13.40 11.01
N GLY A 66 4.43 12.97 10.74
CA GLY A 66 3.57 13.57 9.73
C GLY A 66 3.89 13.17 8.30
N ARG A 67 4.79 12.22 8.10
CA ARG A 67 5.24 11.82 6.77
C ARG A 67 5.35 10.32 6.62
N VAL A 68 5.43 9.87 5.35
CA VAL A 68 5.81 8.51 5.04
C VAL A 68 7.23 8.29 5.57
N PRO A 69 7.50 7.18 6.29
CA PRO A 69 8.84 6.96 6.86
C PRO A 69 9.93 6.97 5.80
N ASN A 70 11.00 7.71 6.06
CA ASN A 70 12.13 7.84 5.13
C ASN A 70 12.70 6.50 4.70
N LEU A 71 12.76 5.55 5.62
CA LEU A 71 13.33 4.23 5.31
C LEU A 71 12.57 3.48 4.23
N LEU A 72 11.33 3.87 3.98
CA LEU A 72 10.48 3.22 2.97
C LEU A 72 10.56 3.88 1.60
N LEU A 73 11.02 5.13 1.52
CA LEU A 73 10.93 5.89 0.27
C LEU A 73 11.66 5.22 -0.88
N LYS A 74 12.85 4.72 -0.63
CA LYS A 74 13.63 4.06 -1.67
C LYS A 74 12.95 2.80 -2.19
N PHE A 75 12.39 2.00 -1.28
CA PHE A 75 11.65 0.79 -1.66
C PHE A 75 10.40 1.15 -2.46
N LEU A 76 9.64 2.15 -2.00
CA LEU A 76 8.40 2.55 -2.67
C LEU A 76 8.66 2.98 -4.11
N ASP A 77 9.81 3.60 -4.37
CA ASP A 77 10.15 4.02 -5.73
C ASP A 77 10.47 2.84 -6.66
N THR A 78 10.70 1.65 -6.12
CA THR A 78 11.01 0.48 -6.94
C THR A 78 9.78 -0.31 -7.39
N ILE A 79 8.63 -0.04 -6.80
CA ILE A 79 7.41 -0.79 -7.11
C ILE A 79 6.88 -0.34 -8.48
N ARG A 80 6.40 -1.32 -9.26
CA ARG A 80 5.82 -1.03 -10.57
C ARG A 80 4.35 -1.40 -10.58
N GLY A 81 3.50 -0.38 -10.69
CA GLY A 81 2.06 -0.56 -10.69
C GLY A 81 1.50 -1.07 -12.01
N GLU A 82 2.08 -0.65 -13.12
CA GLU A 82 1.70 -1.08 -14.47
C GLU A 82 0.19 -0.98 -14.73
N GLY A 83 -0.41 0.10 -14.25
CA GLY A 83 -1.84 0.35 -14.43
C GLY A 83 -2.75 -0.27 -13.39
N ALA A 84 -2.21 -0.94 -12.36
CA ALA A 84 -3.01 -1.48 -11.28
C ALA A 84 -3.68 -0.35 -10.48
N LEU A 85 -4.78 -0.66 -9.82
CA LEU A 85 -5.49 0.29 -8.96
C LEU A 85 -4.92 0.21 -7.55
N ALA A 86 -4.50 1.34 -7.00
CA ALA A 86 -3.99 1.40 -5.63
C ALA A 86 -4.98 2.09 -4.71
N VAL A 87 -5.13 1.54 -3.51
CA VAL A 87 -5.95 2.12 -2.44
C VAL A 87 -4.98 2.47 -1.31
N PRO A 88 -4.53 3.73 -1.23
CA PRO A 88 -3.56 4.12 -0.20
C PRO A 88 -4.23 4.30 1.15
N ILE A 89 -3.57 3.79 2.19
CA ILE A 89 -4.03 3.90 3.57
C ILE A 89 -2.85 4.36 4.40
N VAL A 90 -3.06 5.41 5.18
CA VAL A 90 -2.07 5.86 6.17
C VAL A 90 -2.70 5.77 7.54
N LEU A 91 -1.94 5.24 8.50
CA LEU A 91 -2.37 5.17 9.90
C LEU A 91 -1.55 6.17 10.71
N PHE A 92 -2.23 6.93 11.52
CA PHE A 92 -1.62 8.03 12.26
C PHE A 92 -2.15 8.07 13.68
N GLY A 93 -1.29 8.50 14.61
CA GLY A 93 -1.71 8.80 15.97
C GLY A 93 -1.87 10.29 16.19
N ASN A 94 -1.78 11.10 15.14
CA ASN A 94 -1.64 12.53 15.23
C ASN A 94 -2.32 13.24 14.07
N ARG A 95 -2.36 14.58 14.11
CA ARG A 95 -3.21 15.39 13.23
C ARG A 95 -2.78 15.57 11.78
N ASN A 96 -1.55 15.34 11.43
CA ASN A 96 -1.02 15.75 10.11
C ASN A 96 -0.93 14.59 9.12
N TYR A 97 -2.00 13.81 9.02
CA TYR A 97 -2.01 12.67 8.12
C TYR A 97 -2.20 13.04 6.66
N ASP A 98 -2.80 14.21 6.38
CA ASP A 98 -3.12 14.60 5.00
C ASP A 98 -1.88 14.71 4.12
N ASP A 99 -0.80 15.27 4.64
CA ASP A 99 0.45 15.40 3.89
C ASP A 99 1.05 14.03 3.58
N ALA A 100 0.98 13.11 4.53
CA ALA A 100 1.50 11.76 4.33
C ALA A 100 0.67 11.00 3.30
N LEU A 101 -0.66 11.17 3.32
CA LEU A 101 -1.53 10.52 2.35
C LEU A 101 -1.25 11.05 0.94
N ILE A 102 -1.09 12.36 0.80
CA ILE A 102 -0.74 12.99 -0.48
C ILE A 102 0.62 12.49 -0.96
N GLU A 103 1.58 12.42 -0.06
CA GLU A 103 2.92 11.91 -0.39
C GLU A 103 2.85 10.48 -0.91
N LEU A 104 2.15 9.61 -0.20
CA LEU A 104 1.99 8.21 -0.62
C LEU A 104 1.28 8.12 -1.96
N ARG A 105 0.20 8.88 -2.13
CA ARG A 105 -0.53 8.91 -3.40
C ARG A 105 0.39 9.31 -4.55
N ASP A 106 1.18 10.35 -4.36
CA ASP A 106 2.07 10.85 -5.42
C ASP A 106 3.14 9.81 -5.78
N ILE A 107 3.67 9.09 -4.78
CA ILE A 107 4.62 8.02 -5.02
C ILE A 107 3.98 6.90 -5.84
N LEU A 108 2.78 6.48 -5.47
CA LEU A 108 2.08 5.40 -6.17
C LEU A 108 1.71 5.80 -7.59
N LEU A 109 1.32 7.05 -7.81
CA LEU A 109 1.07 7.55 -9.16
C LEU A 109 2.33 7.51 -10.01
N LYS A 110 3.46 7.90 -9.44
CA LYS A 110 4.74 7.85 -10.12
C LYS A 110 5.16 6.42 -10.45
N ASP A 111 4.79 5.47 -9.60
CA ASP A 111 5.07 4.05 -9.80
C ASP A 111 4.20 3.43 -10.89
N GLY A 112 3.23 4.13 -11.43
CA GLY A 112 2.38 3.64 -12.50
C GLY A 112 1.03 3.11 -12.06
N PHE A 113 0.63 3.33 -10.81
CA PHE A 113 -0.71 2.97 -10.33
C PHE A 113 -1.73 4.03 -10.72
N PHE A 114 -2.97 3.58 -10.86
CA PHE A 114 -4.12 4.48 -10.73
C PHE A 114 -4.49 4.49 -9.25
N VAL A 115 -4.70 5.67 -8.68
CA VAL A 115 -4.92 5.80 -7.24
C VAL A 115 -6.36 6.22 -6.97
N VAL A 116 -7.01 5.48 -6.06
CA VAL A 116 -8.37 5.79 -5.63
C VAL A 116 -8.36 7.09 -4.83
N ARG A 117 -9.27 7.99 -5.15
CA ARG A 117 -9.48 9.20 -4.36
C ARG A 117 -10.35 8.90 -3.16
N SER A 118 -9.95 9.43 -2.03
CA SER A 118 -10.76 9.35 -0.82
C SER A 118 -11.79 10.47 -0.79
#